data_4e6d4884cea011c1bc6194e7920af427
#
_entry.id   4e6d4884cea011c1bc6194e7920af427
#
_cell.length_a   1.000
_cell.length_b   1.000
_cell.length_c   1.000
_cell.angle_alpha   90.00
_cell.angle_beta   90.00
_cell.angle_gamma   90.00
#
_symmetry.space_group_name_H-M   'P 1'
#
loop_
_entity.id
_entity.type
_entity.pdbx_description
1 polymer ?
#
loop_
_entity_poly.entity_id
_entity_poly.type
_entity_poly.pdbx_seq_one_letter_code
_entity_poly.pdbx_strand_id
1 'polypeptide(L)'
;MTDDPRSDIIEFDETLTLAFASLAAGAAPRPEVRQRLLASLAGPPVPAGFSFRFAADGDWLPHPVPGIRMKVLALNRAAGYAALLLDVAPGTRFPPHQHAGAEECYVLSGSLYTCGRRMTAGDFLHADANTDHGELRTDEGCRVLLVVPPEDDFPEPSL
;
A
#
# COMPACT_ATOMS: atom_id res chain seq x y z
N MET A 1 -18.66 -28.56 -30.11
CA MET A 1 -19.31 -28.76 -28.79
C MET A 1 -18.17 -28.86 -27.78
N THR A 2 -17.82 -27.76 -27.21
CA THR A 2 -16.78 -27.69 -26.17
C THR A 2 -17.49 -27.67 -24.80
N ASP A 3 -17.30 -28.77 -24.10
CA ASP A 3 -17.77 -28.96 -22.74
C ASP A 3 -16.98 -27.99 -21.84
N ASP A 4 -17.66 -27.01 -21.21
CA ASP A 4 -17.05 -26.08 -20.26
C ASP A 4 -17.06 -26.76 -18.87
N PRO A 5 -15.89 -27.07 -18.27
CA PRO A 5 -15.83 -27.75 -16.98
C PRO A 5 -16.20 -26.85 -15.77
N ARG A 6 -16.76 -25.67 -16.00
CA ARG A 6 -17.15 -24.70 -14.95
C ARG A 6 -18.64 -24.72 -14.59
N SER A 7 -19.43 -25.69 -15.09
CA SER A 7 -20.87 -25.74 -14.84
C SER A 7 -21.30 -26.53 -13.59
N ASP A 8 -20.36 -27.09 -12.83
CA ASP A 8 -20.70 -27.72 -11.56
C ASP A 8 -20.55 -26.73 -10.38
N ILE A 9 -21.26 -25.61 -10.47
CA ILE A 9 -21.58 -24.83 -9.28
C ILE A 9 -22.62 -25.64 -8.51
N ILE A 10 -22.20 -26.26 -7.40
CA ILE A 10 -23.12 -26.87 -6.46
C ILE A 10 -23.98 -25.72 -5.91
N GLU A 11 -25.21 -25.58 -6.40
CA GLU A 11 -26.21 -24.72 -5.79
C GLU A 11 -26.48 -25.27 -4.40
N PHE A 12 -25.91 -24.64 -3.38
CA PHE A 12 -26.28 -24.92 -2.00
C PHE A 12 -27.73 -24.46 -1.79
N ASP A 13 -28.63 -25.40 -1.48
CA ASP A 13 -29.98 -25.11 -1.06
C ASP A 13 -29.93 -24.10 0.11
N GLU A 14 -30.52 -22.92 -0.09
CA GLU A 14 -30.58 -21.86 0.92
C GLU A 14 -31.14 -22.35 2.25
N THR A 15 -32.10 -23.29 2.20
CA THR A 15 -32.77 -23.89 3.35
C THR A 15 -31.78 -24.74 4.17
N LEU A 16 -30.89 -25.51 3.50
CA LEU A 16 -29.83 -26.28 4.12
C LEU A 16 -28.76 -25.37 4.71
N THR A 17 -28.40 -24.32 4.00
CA THR A 17 -27.41 -23.33 4.47
C THR A 17 -27.91 -22.61 5.72
N LEU A 18 -29.16 -22.18 5.76
CA LEU A 18 -29.78 -21.56 6.94
C LEU A 18 -29.96 -22.55 8.10
N ALA A 19 -30.27 -23.82 7.82
CA ALA A 19 -30.37 -24.86 8.86
C ALA A 19 -28.99 -25.14 9.48
N PHE A 20 -27.92 -25.24 8.69
CA PHE A 20 -26.54 -25.39 9.21
C PHE A 20 -26.08 -24.15 9.98
N ALA A 21 -26.39 -22.95 9.49
CA ALA A 21 -26.08 -21.71 10.19
C ALA A 21 -26.80 -21.60 11.55
N SER A 22 -28.08 -22.04 11.61
CA SER A 22 -28.84 -22.04 12.86
C SER A 22 -28.37 -23.10 13.86
N LEU A 23 -27.91 -24.25 13.41
CA LEU A 23 -27.30 -25.28 14.24
C LEU A 23 -25.91 -24.87 14.77
N ALA A 24 -25.15 -24.10 13.97
CA ALA A 24 -23.85 -23.58 14.35
C ALA A 24 -23.92 -22.35 15.28
N ALA A 25 -25.01 -21.57 15.20
CA ALA A 25 -25.18 -20.35 15.97
C ALA A 25 -25.33 -20.55 17.50
N GLY A 26 -25.53 -21.79 17.96
CA GLY A 26 -25.71 -22.10 19.39
C GLY A 26 -24.48 -22.64 20.14
N ALA A 27 -23.41 -22.98 19.46
CA ALA A 27 -22.24 -23.59 20.09
C ALA A 27 -20.99 -22.70 19.93
N ALA A 28 -20.68 -21.88 20.93
CA ALA A 28 -19.36 -21.24 20.98
C ALA A 28 -18.27 -22.34 20.94
N PRO A 29 -17.25 -22.21 20.10
CA PRO A 29 -16.15 -23.19 20.05
C PRO A 29 -15.50 -23.28 21.43
N ARG A 30 -15.12 -24.48 21.83
CA ARG A 30 -14.42 -24.71 23.11
C ARG A 30 -13.22 -23.74 23.19
N PRO A 31 -12.90 -23.18 24.37
CA PRO A 31 -11.82 -22.22 24.54
C PRO A 31 -10.50 -22.65 23.89
N GLU A 32 -10.14 -23.93 23.96
CA GLU A 32 -8.92 -24.47 23.38
C GLU A 32 -8.94 -24.45 21.84
N VAL A 33 -10.11 -24.75 21.24
CA VAL A 33 -10.30 -24.67 19.78
C VAL A 33 -10.22 -23.26 19.30
N ARG A 34 -10.87 -22.33 20.02
CA ARG A 34 -10.80 -20.90 19.74
C ARG A 34 -9.36 -20.37 19.82
N GLN A 35 -8.63 -20.72 20.89
CA GLN A 35 -7.22 -20.34 21.03
C GLN A 35 -6.34 -20.90 19.91
N ARG A 36 -6.51 -22.15 19.51
CA ARG A 36 -5.75 -22.77 18.41
C ARG A 36 -6.06 -22.08 17.08
N LEU A 37 -7.32 -21.75 16.80
CA LEU A 37 -7.71 -21.02 15.60
C LEU A 37 -7.12 -19.60 15.60
N LEU A 38 -7.22 -18.87 16.72
CA LEU A 38 -6.62 -17.54 16.83
C LEU A 38 -5.09 -17.60 16.70
N ALA A 39 -4.44 -18.58 17.28
CA ALA A 39 -2.99 -18.78 17.13
C ALA A 39 -2.60 -19.13 15.69
N SER A 40 -3.43 -19.89 14.95
CA SER A 40 -3.17 -20.19 13.53
C SER A 40 -3.36 -18.99 12.62
N LEU A 41 -4.20 -18.02 13.00
CA LEU A 41 -4.42 -16.78 12.26
C LEU A 41 -3.37 -15.71 12.58
N ALA A 42 -2.76 -15.76 13.78
CA ALA A 42 -1.78 -14.77 14.24
C ALA A 42 -0.43 -14.84 13.50
N GLY A 43 -0.19 -15.91 12.75
CA GLY A 43 1.11 -16.13 12.11
C GLY A 43 2.26 -16.39 13.11
N PRO A 44 3.49 -16.54 12.64
CA PRO A 44 4.65 -16.69 13.51
C PRO A 44 4.90 -15.40 14.30
N PRO A 45 5.44 -15.48 15.53
CA PRO A 45 5.74 -14.29 16.32
C PRO A 45 6.75 -13.39 15.59
N VAL A 46 6.49 -12.09 15.63
CA VAL A 46 7.40 -11.08 15.06
C VAL A 46 8.63 -10.97 15.96
N PRO A 47 9.87 -11.15 15.44
CA PRO A 47 11.08 -10.96 16.23
C PRO A 47 11.21 -9.53 16.77
N ALA A 48 11.87 -9.37 17.92
CA ALA A 48 12.11 -8.06 18.50
C ALA A 48 12.90 -7.16 17.52
N GLY A 49 12.45 -5.92 17.36
CA GLY A 49 13.07 -4.94 16.44
C GLY A 49 12.68 -5.09 14.96
N PHE A 50 11.79 -6.03 14.62
CA PHE A 50 11.24 -6.15 13.27
C PHE A 50 9.80 -5.61 13.24
N SER A 51 9.46 -5.01 12.11
CA SER A 51 8.08 -4.67 11.75
C SER A 51 7.83 -5.05 10.30
N PHE A 52 6.61 -5.48 10.00
CA PHE A 52 6.22 -5.87 8.65
C PHE A 52 5.07 -4.98 8.17
N ARG A 53 5.07 -4.66 6.89
CA ARG A 53 3.96 -4.06 6.15
C ARG A 53 3.71 -4.92 4.93
N PHE A 54 2.70 -5.77 5.00
CA PHE A 54 2.31 -6.59 3.86
C PHE A 54 1.54 -5.77 2.83
N ALA A 55 1.48 -6.24 1.58
CA ALA A 55 0.81 -5.53 0.50
C ALA A 55 -0.67 -5.24 0.80
N ALA A 56 -1.33 -6.15 1.54
CA ALA A 56 -2.72 -6.00 1.97
C ALA A 56 -2.91 -5.08 3.20
N ASP A 57 -1.83 -4.73 3.92
CA ASP A 57 -1.93 -3.94 5.14
C ASP A 57 -2.09 -2.45 4.83
N GLY A 58 -2.93 -1.80 5.63
CA GLY A 58 -3.13 -0.36 5.62
C GLY A 58 -3.80 0.17 4.36
N ASP A 59 -4.35 1.36 4.49
CA ASP A 59 -5.11 2.00 3.43
C ASP A 59 -4.22 2.88 2.55
N TRP A 60 -4.62 3.03 1.29
CA TRP A 60 -4.12 4.07 0.43
C TRP A 60 -4.81 5.38 0.79
N LEU A 61 -4.05 6.35 1.26
CA LEU A 61 -4.53 7.67 1.64
C LEU A 61 -4.52 8.61 0.42
N PRO A 62 -5.47 9.54 0.32
CA PRO A 62 -5.40 10.58 -0.70
C PRO A 62 -4.22 11.51 -0.44
N HIS A 63 -3.50 11.86 -1.49
CA HIS A 63 -2.46 12.89 -1.46
C HIS A 63 -3.11 14.27 -1.72
N PRO A 64 -2.57 15.39 -1.20
CA PRO A 64 -3.06 16.73 -1.50
C PRO A 64 -3.11 17.04 -3.00
N VAL A 65 -2.18 16.52 -3.80
CA VAL A 65 -2.22 16.65 -5.26
C VAL A 65 -3.22 15.64 -5.83
N PRO A 66 -4.25 16.09 -6.57
CA PRO A 66 -5.23 15.19 -7.19
C PRO A 66 -4.58 14.18 -8.13
N GLY A 67 -5.10 12.96 -8.14
CA GLY A 67 -4.58 11.87 -8.97
C GLY A 67 -3.46 11.07 -8.30
N ILE A 68 -3.07 11.43 -7.08
CA ILE A 68 -2.06 10.70 -6.31
C ILE A 68 -2.70 10.06 -5.08
N ARG A 69 -2.34 8.81 -4.83
CA ARG A 69 -2.61 8.11 -3.57
C ARG A 69 -1.28 7.72 -2.96
N MET A 70 -1.19 7.77 -1.64
CA MET A 70 0.02 7.39 -0.91
C MET A 70 -0.25 6.29 0.11
N LYS A 71 0.76 5.48 0.36
CA LYS A 71 0.78 4.48 1.42
C LYS A 71 2.06 4.64 2.23
N VAL A 72 1.92 4.89 3.52
CA VAL A 72 3.06 4.98 4.43
C VAL A 72 3.58 3.59 4.74
N LEU A 73 4.82 3.30 4.36
CA LEU A 73 5.51 2.04 4.65
C LEU A 73 6.23 2.09 6.00
N ALA A 74 6.93 3.20 6.26
CA ALA A 74 7.61 3.43 7.52
C ALA A 74 7.65 4.92 7.84
N LEU A 75 7.56 5.25 9.12
CA LEU A 75 7.81 6.59 9.65
C LEU A 75 8.79 6.45 10.81
N ASN A 76 10.01 6.95 10.65
CA ASN A 76 11.05 6.91 11.66
C ASN A 76 11.53 8.32 11.97
N ARG A 77 10.82 8.99 12.89
CA ARG A 77 11.14 10.36 13.31
C ARG A 77 12.51 10.47 13.97
N ALA A 78 12.94 9.41 14.68
CA ALA A 78 14.24 9.40 15.34
C ALA A 78 15.41 9.31 14.35
N ALA A 79 15.22 8.60 13.24
CA ALA A 79 16.19 8.49 12.16
C ALA A 79 16.00 9.55 11.07
N GLY A 80 14.95 10.39 11.16
CA GLY A 80 14.70 11.51 10.26
C GLY A 80 14.22 11.11 8.86
N TYR A 81 13.43 10.03 8.71
CA TYR A 81 12.89 9.65 7.42
C TYR A 81 11.47 9.07 7.48
N ALA A 82 10.78 9.19 6.37
CA ALA A 82 9.57 8.44 6.04
C ALA A 82 9.78 7.69 4.72
N ALA A 83 9.27 6.46 4.63
CA ALA A 83 9.24 5.69 3.38
C ALA A 83 7.79 5.54 2.92
N LEU A 84 7.53 5.91 1.68
CA LEU A 84 6.19 6.02 1.09
C LEU A 84 6.12 5.29 -0.23
N LEU A 85 4.96 4.71 -0.53
CA LEU A 85 4.57 4.40 -1.90
C LEU A 85 3.63 5.49 -2.40
N LEU A 86 3.90 6.01 -3.59
CA LEU A 86 2.94 6.81 -4.34
C LEU A 86 2.42 6.02 -5.53
N ASP A 87 1.10 6.06 -5.73
CA ASP A 87 0.40 5.53 -6.88
C ASP A 87 -0.20 6.72 -7.64
N VAL A 88 0.37 7.02 -8.80
CA VAL A 88 0.12 8.26 -9.55
C VAL A 88 -0.66 7.93 -10.81
N ALA A 89 -1.86 8.50 -10.93
CA ALA A 89 -2.75 8.28 -12.06
C ALA A 89 -2.19 8.88 -13.37
N PRO A 90 -2.57 8.33 -14.53
CA PRO A 90 -2.23 8.91 -15.82
C PRO A 90 -2.63 10.40 -15.93
N GLY A 91 -1.78 11.20 -16.55
CA GLY A 91 -2.02 12.63 -16.78
C GLY A 91 -1.80 13.53 -15.56
N THR A 92 -1.36 12.98 -14.43
CA THR A 92 -1.11 13.75 -13.20
C THR A 92 0.11 14.66 -13.37
N ARG A 93 -0.01 15.85 -12.78
CA ARG A 93 1.05 16.86 -12.67
C ARG A 93 1.26 17.21 -11.21
N PHE A 94 2.50 17.12 -10.76
CA PHE A 94 2.91 17.55 -9.44
C PHE A 94 3.53 18.95 -9.55
N PRO A 95 3.07 19.93 -8.75
CA PRO A 95 3.55 21.31 -8.87
C PRO A 95 5.03 21.43 -8.50
N PRO A 96 5.69 22.49 -8.98
CA PRO A 96 7.03 22.83 -8.51
C PRO A 96 7.08 22.99 -7.00
N HIS A 97 8.13 22.47 -6.39
CA HIS A 97 8.34 22.54 -4.93
C HIS A 97 9.82 22.54 -4.59
N GLN A 98 10.12 22.90 -3.34
CA GLN A 98 11.46 22.85 -2.77
C GLN A 98 11.53 21.67 -1.79
N HIS A 99 12.65 20.97 -1.77
CA HIS A 99 12.89 19.87 -0.83
C HIS A 99 13.35 20.42 0.53
N ALA A 100 12.58 20.14 1.59
CA ALA A 100 12.96 20.50 2.96
C ALA A 100 14.16 19.68 3.46
N GLY A 101 14.33 18.46 2.98
CA GLY A 101 15.45 17.57 3.22
C GLY A 101 15.79 16.76 1.97
N ALA A 102 16.69 15.80 2.10
CA ALA A 102 17.00 14.92 0.97
C ALA A 102 15.79 14.05 0.59
N GLU A 103 15.58 13.87 -0.72
CA GLU A 103 14.56 12.98 -1.27
C GLU A 103 15.21 11.89 -2.13
N GLU A 104 14.78 10.66 -1.92
CA GLU A 104 15.10 9.51 -2.75
C GLU A 104 13.85 9.02 -3.46
N CYS A 105 13.89 8.91 -4.77
CA CYS A 105 12.77 8.43 -5.58
C CYS A 105 13.18 7.26 -6.45
N TYR A 106 12.53 6.11 -6.28
CA TYR A 106 12.74 4.92 -7.11
C TYR A 106 11.47 4.57 -7.87
N VAL A 107 11.56 4.47 -9.19
CA VAL A 107 10.41 4.13 -10.04
C VAL A 107 10.18 2.62 -10.02
N LEU A 108 9.04 2.19 -9.49
CA LEU A 108 8.63 0.78 -9.41
C LEU A 108 7.92 0.31 -10.68
N SER A 109 7.10 1.19 -11.28
CA SER A 109 6.37 0.91 -12.51
C SER A 109 5.93 2.19 -13.22
N GLY A 110 5.63 2.10 -14.52
CA GLY A 110 5.25 3.25 -15.33
C GLY A 110 6.41 4.19 -15.62
N SER A 111 6.12 5.47 -15.82
CA SER A 111 7.13 6.49 -16.06
C SER A 111 6.72 7.86 -15.54
N LEU A 112 7.71 8.68 -15.25
CA LEU A 112 7.54 10.09 -14.89
C LEU A 112 8.59 10.96 -15.58
N TYR A 113 8.26 12.24 -15.74
CA TYR A 113 9.18 13.26 -16.24
C TYR A 113 9.53 14.23 -15.12
N THR A 114 10.82 14.43 -14.93
CA THR A 114 11.38 15.36 -13.95
C THR A 114 12.71 15.90 -14.46
N CYS A 115 13.02 17.17 -14.17
CA CYS A 115 14.27 17.84 -14.55
C CYS A 115 14.63 17.67 -16.05
N GLY A 116 13.62 17.68 -16.94
CA GLY A 116 13.79 17.46 -18.38
C GLY A 116 14.13 16.03 -18.80
N ARG A 117 14.05 15.06 -17.88
CA ARG A 117 14.35 13.64 -18.12
C ARG A 117 13.10 12.79 -17.95
N ARG A 118 12.99 11.72 -18.73
CA ARG A 118 12.01 10.66 -18.51
C ARG A 118 12.66 9.56 -17.68
N MET A 119 12.02 9.22 -16.57
CA MET A 119 12.38 8.09 -15.73
C MET A 119 11.36 6.96 -15.91
N THR A 120 11.84 5.73 -15.89
CA THR A 120 11.05 4.50 -16.06
C THR A 120 11.34 3.51 -14.92
N ALA A 121 10.59 2.42 -14.87
CA ALA A 121 10.81 1.38 -13.84
C ALA A 121 12.30 0.96 -13.76
N GLY A 122 12.85 1.01 -12.56
CA GLY A 122 14.26 0.75 -12.27
C GLY A 122 15.13 1.99 -12.15
N ASP A 123 14.65 3.16 -12.59
CA ASP A 123 15.40 4.40 -12.47
C ASP A 123 15.31 4.98 -11.06
N PHE A 124 16.36 5.67 -10.65
CA PHE A 124 16.52 6.28 -9.34
C PHE A 124 16.92 7.76 -9.46
N LEU A 125 16.33 8.58 -8.60
CA LEU A 125 16.63 9.99 -8.43
C LEU A 125 17.00 10.26 -6.98
N HIS A 126 18.05 11.03 -6.78
CA HIS A 126 18.38 11.67 -5.51
C HIS A 126 18.31 13.18 -5.67
N ALA A 127 17.69 13.84 -4.72
CA ALA A 127 17.66 15.30 -4.61
C ALA A 127 18.19 15.72 -3.23
N ASP A 128 19.18 16.62 -3.21
CA ASP A 128 19.69 17.20 -1.98
C ASP A 128 18.66 18.13 -1.32
N ALA A 129 18.78 18.31 -0.01
CA ALA A 129 18.03 19.33 0.72
C ALA A 129 18.21 20.72 0.10
N ASN A 130 17.16 21.53 0.12
CA ASN A 130 17.11 22.89 -0.44
C ASN A 130 17.29 22.96 -1.96
N THR A 131 17.13 21.86 -2.67
CA THR A 131 17.03 21.88 -4.13
C THR A 131 15.60 22.14 -4.58
N ASP A 132 15.44 22.78 -5.75
CA ASP A 132 14.14 23.08 -6.33
C ASP A 132 13.78 22.03 -7.37
N HIS A 133 12.58 21.51 -7.27
CA HIS A 133 11.97 20.69 -8.31
C HIS A 133 11.07 21.54 -9.19
N GLY A 134 11.25 21.45 -10.52
CA GLY A 134 10.26 21.92 -11.47
C GLY A 134 9.01 21.03 -11.44
N GLU A 135 8.03 21.29 -12.31
CA GLU A 135 6.87 20.42 -12.44
C GLU A 135 7.29 18.98 -12.78
N LEU A 136 6.80 18.02 -12.01
CA LEU A 136 6.84 16.62 -12.38
C LEU A 136 5.53 16.22 -13.05
N ARG A 137 5.58 15.32 -14.01
CA ARG A 137 4.38 14.81 -14.68
C ARG A 137 4.53 13.36 -15.07
N THR A 138 3.40 12.69 -15.16
CA THR A 138 3.30 11.38 -15.80
C THR A 138 2.21 11.41 -16.86
N ASP A 139 2.46 10.80 -18.01
CA ASP A 139 1.46 10.68 -19.07
C ASP A 139 0.67 9.37 -18.92
N GLU A 140 1.33 8.29 -18.54
CA GLU A 140 0.77 6.93 -18.45
C GLU A 140 0.50 6.44 -17.01
N GLY A 141 0.87 7.25 -16.01
CA GLY A 141 0.86 6.86 -14.61
C GLY A 141 2.16 6.19 -14.19
N CYS A 142 2.40 6.19 -12.88
CA CYS A 142 3.56 5.51 -12.31
C CYS A 142 3.31 5.11 -10.86
N ARG A 143 4.13 4.19 -10.38
CA ARG A 143 4.27 3.91 -8.96
C ARG A 143 5.71 4.14 -8.57
N VAL A 144 5.92 4.89 -7.48
CA VAL A 144 7.26 5.20 -6.98
C VAL A 144 7.37 4.89 -5.50
N LEU A 145 8.57 4.53 -5.07
CA LEU A 145 8.98 4.51 -3.67
C LEU A 145 9.70 5.83 -3.41
N LEU A 146 9.25 6.57 -2.40
CA LEU A 146 9.93 7.76 -1.89
C LEU A 146 10.51 7.49 -0.51
N VAL A 147 11.69 8.05 -0.25
CA VAL A 147 12.23 8.24 1.09
C VAL A 147 12.46 9.73 1.27
N VAL A 148 11.78 10.32 2.24
CA VAL A 148 11.69 11.78 2.44
C VAL A 148 11.81 12.13 3.92
N PRO A 149 12.09 13.39 4.30
CA PRO A 149 12.02 13.82 5.68
C PRO A 149 10.63 13.64 6.27
N PRO A 150 10.50 13.42 7.59
CA PRO A 150 9.21 13.18 8.24
C PRO A 150 8.39 14.45 8.48
N GLU A 151 8.94 15.63 8.18
CA GLU A 151 8.28 16.93 8.32
C GLU A 151 7.34 17.27 7.15
N ASP A 152 7.46 16.59 6.02
CA ASP A 152 6.46 16.69 4.96
C ASP A 152 5.14 16.17 5.53
N ASP A 153 4.10 17.01 5.56
CA ASP A 153 2.79 16.82 6.20
C ASP A 153 2.11 15.49 5.82
N PHE A 154 2.59 14.39 6.40
CA PHE A 154 1.93 13.09 6.23
C PHE A 154 0.90 12.91 7.33
N PRO A 155 -0.36 12.57 6.99
CA PRO A 155 -1.34 12.19 7.99
C PRO A 155 -0.78 11.03 8.82
N GLU A 156 -0.84 11.15 10.14
CA GLU A 156 -0.45 10.07 11.04
C GLU A 156 -1.23 8.81 10.70
N PRO A 157 -0.58 7.65 10.54
CA PRO A 157 -1.30 6.41 10.36
C PRO A 157 -2.17 6.18 11.59
N SER A 158 -3.48 6.04 11.38
CA SER A 158 -4.39 5.59 12.44
C SER A 158 -3.91 4.21 12.90
N LEU A 159 -3.48 4.11 14.16
CA LEU A 159 -3.09 2.88 14.83
C LEU A 159 -4.31 1.98 15.07
#